data_64adf01ab4372c20f34a733ca14a0154
#
_entry.id   64adf01ab4372c20f34a733ca14a0154
#
_cell.length_a   1.000
_cell.length_b   1.000
_cell.length_c   1.000
_cell.angle_alpha   90.00
_cell.angle_beta   90.00
_cell.angle_gamma   90.00
#
_symmetry.space_group_name_H-M   'P 1'
#
loop_
_entity.id
_entity.type
_entity.pdbx_description
1 polymer ?
#
loop_
_entity_poly.entity_id
_entity_poly.type
_entity_poly.pdbx_seq_one_letter_code
_entity_poly.pdbx_strand_id
1 'polypeptide(L)'
;MAHLDACQFPTSPAMHPHENLIREFYAAFARRDAEGMARCYHPEVFFSDPVFPTLHGGEAGDMWRMLLARAADLTVTLDEASGDDRGGRAKWTARYTFSRTGRPVVNHVSGLFAFRDGLIVRHHDSFSFWRWASQALGPVGAALGWLAPLKWKVRKDAATGLERFRAGAPAQTRRTP
;
A
#
# COMPACT_ATOMS: atom_id res chain seq x y z
N MET A 1 42.11 -40.70 19.50
CA MET A 1 41.36 -40.21 18.31
C MET A 1 40.11 -39.55 18.78
N ALA A 2 40.12 -38.23 18.87
CA ALA A 2 38.95 -37.43 19.32
C ALA A 2 38.17 -37.02 18.06
N HIS A 3 36.90 -37.44 18.01
CA HIS A 3 35.95 -37.00 16.99
C HIS A 3 35.52 -35.54 17.34
N LEU A 4 35.89 -34.63 16.49
CA LEU A 4 35.37 -33.25 16.51
C LEU A 4 33.99 -33.26 15.89
N ASP A 5 32.94 -33.23 16.72
CA ASP A 5 31.58 -32.96 16.26
C ASP A 5 31.53 -31.52 15.72
N ALA A 6 31.31 -31.42 14.40
CA ALA A 6 31.06 -30.15 13.73
C ALA A 6 29.75 -29.59 14.26
N CYS A 7 29.83 -28.53 15.07
CA CYS A 7 28.66 -27.70 15.42
C CYS A 7 28.01 -27.19 14.13
N GLN A 8 26.92 -27.82 13.73
CA GLN A 8 26.03 -27.29 12.71
C GLN A 8 25.29 -26.11 13.33
N PHE A 9 25.67 -24.90 12.92
CA PHE A 9 24.88 -23.71 13.20
C PHE A 9 23.54 -23.86 12.50
N PRO A 10 22.40 -23.61 13.18
CA PRO A 10 21.11 -23.63 12.52
C PRO A 10 21.10 -22.58 11.43
N THR A 11 20.98 -22.98 10.18
CA THR A 11 20.70 -22.10 9.05
C THR A 11 19.41 -21.35 9.37
N SER A 12 19.45 -20.02 9.44
CA SER A 12 18.24 -19.21 9.53
C SER A 12 17.22 -19.68 8.50
N PRO A 13 15.96 -19.91 8.88
CA PRO A 13 14.96 -20.35 7.93
C PRO A 13 14.90 -19.31 6.78
N ALA A 14 14.98 -19.81 5.55
CA ALA A 14 14.88 -18.97 4.36
C ALA A 14 13.55 -18.19 4.43
N MET A 15 13.61 -16.89 4.17
CA MET A 15 12.42 -16.01 4.17
C MET A 15 11.39 -16.58 3.19
N HIS A 16 10.12 -16.65 3.63
CA HIS A 16 9.05 -17.15 2.79
C HIS A 16 8.86 -16.27 1.54
N PRO A 17 8.62 -16.86 0.33
CA PRO A 17 8.45 -16.09 -0.89
C PRO A 17 7.39 -14.98 -0.80
N HIS A 18 6.27 -15.22 -0.11
CA HIS A 18 5.22 -14.24 0.12
C HIS A 18 5.69 -13.07 1.00
N GLU A 19 6.50 -13.34 2.04
CA GLU A 19 7.10 -12.27 2.84
C GLU A 19 8.08 -11.45 1.98
N ASN A 20 8.90 -12.10 1.17
CA ASN A 20 9.82 -11.43 0.27
C ASN A 20 9.08 -10.49 -0.70
N LEU A 21 8.00 -10.97 -1.32
CA LEU A 21 7.16 -10.15 -2.22
C LEU A 21 6.56 -8.93 -1.52
N ILE A 22 6.10 -9.06 -0.26
CA ILE A 22 5.64 -7.91 0.54
C ILE A 22 6.78 -6.91 0.73
N ARG A 23 7.97 -7.38 1.09
CA ARG A 23 9.15 -6.52 1.28
C ARG A 23 9.56 -5.82 -0.01
N GLU A 24 9.52 -6.51 -1.15
CA GLU A 24 9.77 -5.95 -2.48
C GLU A 24 8.76 -4.84 -2.82
N PHE A 25 7.48 -5.07 -2.54
CA PHE A 25 6.41 -4.08 -2.73
C PHE A 25 6.69 -2.81 -1.94
N TYR A 26 6.99 -2.91 -0.64
CA TYR A 26 7.27 -1.72 0.19
C TYR A 26 8.63 -1.11 -0.10
N ALA A 27 9.63 -1.87 -0.53
CA ALA A 27 10.89 -1.34 -1.02
C ALA A 27 10.70 -0.51 -2.28
N ALA A 28 9.85 -0.96 -3.22
CA ALA A 28 9.46 -0.17 -4.39
C ALA A 28 8.70 1.11 -3.96
N PHE A 29 7.78 0.99 -3.01
CA PHE A 29 7.03 2.13 -2.48
C PHE A 29 7.97 3.18 -1.86
N ALA A 30 8.93 2.77 -1.03
CA ALA A 30 9.91 3.66 -0.41
C ALA A 30 10.79 4.38 -1.44
N ARG A 31 11.09 3.73 -2.56
CA ARG A 31 11.83 4.34 -3.69
C ARG A 31 10.94 5.12 -4.66
N ARG A 32 9.63 5.22 -4.38
CA ARG A 32 8.63 5.88 -5.23
C ARG A 32 8.48 5.22 -6.62
N ASP A 33 8.75 3.92 -6.70
CA ASP A 33 8.65 3.10 -7.91
C ASP A 33 7.25 2.48 -8.01
N ALA A 34 6.29 3.25 -8.56
CA ALA A 34 4.92 2.78 -8.76
C ALA A 34 4.84 1.56 -9.68
N GLU A 35 5.75 1.46 -10.67
CA GLU A 35 5.80 0.32 -11.57
C GLU A 35 6.32 -0.93 -10.87
N GLY A 36 7.31 -0.78 -9.97
CA GLY A 36 7.77 -1.85 -9.10
C GLY A 36 6.65 -2.39 -8.21
N MET A 37 5.85 -1.48 -7.61
CA MET A 37 4.68 -1.87 -6.83
C MET A 37 3.64 -2.60 -7.68
N ALA A 38 3.33 -2.08 -8.88
CA ALA A 38 2.35 -2.67 -9.79
C ALA A 38 2.76 -4.07 -10.27
N ARG A 39 4.05 -4.34 -10.46
CA ARG A 39 4.56 -5.68 -10.81
C ARG A 39 4.36 -6.74 -9.73
N CYS A 40 4.22 -6.33 -8.47
CA CYS A 40 3.91 -7.25 -7.37
C CYS A 40 2.44 -7.71 -7.37
N TYR A 41 1.56 -7.02 -8.11
CA TYR A 41 0.14 -7.33 -8.16
C TYR A 41 -0.21 -8.33 -9.26
N HIS A 42 -1.10 -9.25 -8.91
CA HIS A 42 -1.78 -10.10 -9.90
C HIS A 42 -2.70 -9.25 -10.79
N PRO A 43 -2.89 -9.57 -12.10
CA PRO A 43 -3.79 -8.83 -12.99
C PRO A 43 -5.22 -8.66 -12.47
N GLU A 44 -5.70 -9.62 -11.66
CA GLU A 44 -7.02 -9.60 -11.02
C GLU A 44 -6.96 -9.13 -9.55
N VAL A 45 -5.98 -8.31 -9.18
CA VAL A 45 -5.87 -7.84 -7.79
C VAL A 45 -7.13 -7.11 -7.35
N PHE A 46 -7.53 -7.37 -6.11
CA PHE A 46 -8.50 -6.59 -5.36
C PHE A 46 -7.76 -5.79 -4.28
N PHE A 47 -7.81 -4.47 -4.36
CA PHE A 47 -7.29 -3.57 -3.34
C PHE A 47 -8.43 -2.86 -2.61
N SER A 48 -8.27 -2.64 -1.31
CA SER A 48 -9.19 -1.82 -0.53
C SER A 48 -8.52 -1.13 0.66
N ASP A 49 -8.95 0.10 0.94
CA ASP A 49 -8.60 0.85 2.15
C ASP A 49 -9.76 1.75 2.62
N PRO A 50 -9.64 2.50 3.73
CA PRO A 50 -10.69 3.40 4.19
C PRO A 50 -11.07 4.53 3.21
N VAL A 51 -10.21 4.89 2.25
CA VAL A 51 -10.43 5.95 1.24
C VAL A 51 -10.86 5.35 -0.10
N PHE A 52 -10.23 4.27 -0.53
CA PHE A 52 -10.54 3.52 -1.75
C PHE A 52 -11.14 2.15 -1.36
N PRO A 53 -12.46 2.05 -1.14
CA PRO A 53 -13.06 0.84 -0.61
C PRO A 53 -13.01 -0.36 -1.58
N THR A 54 -12.84 -0.08 -2.88
CA THR A 54 -12.84 -1.11 -3.90
C THR A 54 -12.08 -0.63 -5.13
N LEU A 55 -10.96 -1.28 -5.45
CA LEU A 55 -10.21 -1.12 -6.70
C LEU A 55 -9.89 -2.50 -7.26
N HIS A 56 -9.98 -2.66 -8.58
CA HIS A 56 -9.73 -3.92 -9.27
C HIS A 56 -8.62 -3.80 -10.31
N GLY A 57 -7.79 -4.82 -10.40
CA GLY A 57 -6.78 -4.95 -11.43
C GLY A 57 -5.89 -3.70 -11.56
N GLY A 58 -5.77 -3.17 -12.77
CA GLY A 58 -4.93 -1.99 -13.04
C GLY A 58 -5.26 -0.74 -12.24
N GLU A 59 -6.48 -0.62 -11.67
CA GLU A 59 -6.87 0.54 -10.85
C GLU A 59 -6.01 0.69 -9.60
N ALA A 60 -5.60 -0.43 -8.99
CA ALA A 60 -4.71 -0.42 -7.83
C ALA A 60 -3.34 0.19 -8.18
N GLY A 61 -2.77 -0.20 -9.32
CA GLY A 61 -1.52 0.40 -9.82
C GLY A 61 -1.66 1.89 -10.16
N ASP A 62 -2.77 2.28 -10.80
CA ASP A 62 -3.05 3.67 -11.14
C ASP A 62 -3.23 4.54 -9.89
N MET A 63 -3.84 4.00 -8.84
CA MET A 63 -3.96 4.67 -7.55
C MET A 63 -2.58 4.97 -6.95
N TRP A 64 -1.65 4.00 -6.94
CA TRP A 64 -0.29 4.23 -6.45
C TRP A 64 0.47 5.25 -7.30
N ARG A 65 0.37 5.19 -8.62
CA ARG A 65 0.95 6.20 -9.53
C ARG A 65 0.45 7.60 -9.20
N MET A 66 -0.86 7.74 -9.02
CA MET A 66 -1.50 9.02 -8.66
C MET A 66 -1.02 9.53 -7.30
N LEU A 67 -0.99 8.67 -6.28
CA LEU A 67 -0.57 9.07 -4.93
C LEU A 67 0.90 9.50 -4.91
N LEU A 68 1.78 8.74 -5.55
CA LEU A 68 3.20 9.08 -5.66
C LEU A 68 3.45 10.37 -6.46
N ALA A 69 2.66 10.63 -7.51
CA ALA A 69 2.76 11.88 -8.26
C ALA A 69 2.34 13.11 -7.44
N ARG A 70 1.39 12.95 -6.50
CA ARG A 70 0.85 14.06 -5.69
C ARG A 70 1.60 14.34 -4.40
N ALA A 71 2.29 13.38 -3.85
CA ALA A 71 3.00 13.49 -2.58
C ALA A 71 4.51 13.52 -2.81
N ALA A 72 5.07 14.70 -3.14
CA ALA A 72 6.49 14.85 -3.48
C ALA A 72 7.43 14.52 -2.31
N ASP A 73 7.01 14.80 -1.09
CA ASP A 73 7.73 14.61 0.17
C ASP A 73 7.39 13.30 0.89
N LEU A 74 6.66 12.38 0.22
CA LEU A 74 6.27 11.11 0.83
C LEU A 74 7.49 10.27 1.19
N THR A 75 7.55 9.87 2.45
CA THR A 75 8.44 8.82 2.96
C THR A 75 7.63 7.65 3.48
N VAL A 76 8.09 6.43 3.19
CA VAL A 76 7.45 5.18 3.61
C VAL A 76 8.46 4.33 4.35
N THR A 77 8.04 3.83 5.51
CA THR A 77 8.81 2.88 6.31
C THR A 77 8.00 1.60 6.47
N LEU A 78 8.57 0.48 6.11
CA LEU A 78 8.03 -0.84 6.46
C LEU A 78 8.49 -1.18 7.87
N ASP A 79 7.56 -1.23 8.80
CA ASP A 79 7.84 -1.48 10.22
C ASP A 79 7.92 -2.99 10.51
N GLU A 80 6.97 -3.76 9.96
CA GLU A 80 6.90 -5.22 10.11
C GLU A 80 6.38 -5.85 8.81
N ALA A 81 6.87 -7.04 8.46
CA ALA A 81 6.30 -7.88 7.42
C ALA A 81 6.39 -9.35 7.83
N SER A 82 5.38 -10.12 7.46
CA SER A 82 5.39 -11.57 7.56
C SER A 82 4.50 -12.18 6.48
N GLY A 83 4.86 -13.37 6.01
CA GLY A 83 4.09 -14.10 5.02
C GLY A 83 4.33 -15.59 5.12
N ASP A 84 3.29 -16.36 4.84
CA ASP A 84 3.28 -17.81 4.79
C ASP A 84 2.33 -18.30 3.66
N ASP A 85 2.08 -19.61 3.55
CA ASP A 85 1.18 -20.19 2.55
C ASP A 85 -0.28 -19.76 2.70
N ARG A 86 -0.68 -19.23 3.86
CA ARG A 86 -2.04 -18.79 4.16
C ARG A 86 -2.28 -17.33 3.77
N GLY A 87 -1.21 -16.53 3.70
CA GLY A 87 -1.30 -15.11 3.38
C GLY A 87 -0.14 -14.30 3.94
N GLY A 88 -0.34 -12.99 4.02
CA GLY A 88 0.69 -12.11 4.54
C GLY A 88 0.12 -10.89 5.25
N ARG A 89 0.97 -10.24 6.03
CA ARG A 89 0.65 -9.00 6.73
C ARG A 89 1.85 -8.07 6.76
N ALA A 90 1.56 -6.78 6.80
CA ALA A 90 2.56 -5.74 7.00
C ALA A 90 2.06 -4.68 7.96
N LYS A 91 2.99 -4.02 8.66
CA LYS A 91 2.75 -2.71 9.27
C LYS A 91 3.71 -1.73 8.64
N TRP A 92 3.21 -0.57 8.30
CA TRP A 92 3.99 0.45 7.64
C TRP A 92 3.53 1.86 8.00
N THR A 93 4.42 2.81 7.86
CA THR A 93 4.18 4.20 8.21
C THR A 93 4.46 5.09 7.02
N ALA A 94 3.47 5.92 6.65
CA ALA A 94 3.62 6.99 5.67
C ALA A 94 3.76 8.35 6.37
N ARG A 95 4.70 9.19 5.91
CA ARG A 95 4.83 10.58 6.31
C ARG A 95 4.84 11.45 5.05
N TYR A 96 3.97 12.44 5.00
CA TYR A 96 3.83 13.32 3.84
C TYR A 96 3.06 14.59 4.18
N THR A 97 3.17 15.61 3.33
CA THR A 97 2.31 16.80 3.39
C THR A 97 1.07 16.58 2.53
N PHE A 98 -0.10 16.69 3.15
CA PHE A 98 -1.36 16.55 2.42
C PHE A 98 -1.58 17.76 1.51
N SER A 99 -1.47 17.56 0.19
CA SER A 99 -1.39 18.61 -0.82
C SER A 99 -2.55 19.61 -0.84
N ARG A 100 -3.77 19.19 -0.41
CA ARG A 100 -4.95 20.09 -0.39
C ARG A 100 -4.94 21.12 0.74
N THR A 101 -4.25 20.84 1.82
CA THR A 101 -4.25 21.70 3.03
C THR A 101 -2.87 22.13 3.47
N GLY A 102 -1.81 21.56 2.92
CA GLY A 102 -0.43 21.80 3.33
C GLY A 102 -0.09 21.24 4.72
N ARG A 103 -0.92 20.36 5.28
CA ARG A 103 -0.74 19.84 6.64
C ARG A 103 0.10 18.56 6.63
N PRO A 104 1.01 18.40 7.62
CA PRO A 104 1.76 17.16 7.77
C PRO A 104 0.83 16.03 8.25
N VAL A 105 1.04 14.84 7.68
CA VAL A 105 0.32 13.60 8.03
C VAL A 105 1.33 12.50 8.34
N VAL A 106 1.10 11.81 9.45
CA VAL A 106 1.75 10.54 9.80
C VAL A 106 0.66 9.48 9.87
N ASN A 107 0.67 8.54 8.94
CA ASN A 107 -0.34 7.50 8.86
C ASN A 107 0.29 6.13 9.15
N HIS A 108 -0.20 5.44 10.18
CA HIS A 108 0.18 4.07 10.51
C HIS A 108 -0.85 3.13 9.92
N VAL A 109 -0.40 2.21 9.11
CA VAL A 109 -1.25 1.32 8.31
C VAL A 109 -0.91 -0.14 8.58
N SER A 110 -1.94 -0.97 8.63
CA SER A 110 -1.82 -2.43 8.67
C SER A 110 -2.36 -3.01 7.37
N GLY A 111 -1.50 -3.71 6.63
CA GLY A 111 -1.83 -4.39 5.39
C GLY A 111 -2.06 -5.88 5.58
N LEU A 112 -3.06 -6.43 4.92
CA LEU A 112 -3.34 -7.86 4.80
C LEU A 112 -3.28 -8.27 3.33
N PHE A 113 -2.65 -9.43 3.08
CA PHE A 113 -2.37 -9.90 1.73
C PHE A 113 -2.83 -11.34 1.52
N ALA A 114 -3.39 -11.60 0.33
CA ALA A 114 -3.51 -12.97 -0.20
C ALA A 114 -2.79 -13.05 -1.54
N PHE A 115 -2.31 -14.23 -1.87
CA PHE A 115 -1.45 -14.48 -3.04
C PHE A 115 -2.07 -15.50 -3.97
N ARG A 116 -1.77 -15.36 -5.25
CA ARG A 116 -2.06 -16.33 -6.31
C ARG A 116 -0.97 -16.24 -7.37
N ASP A 117 -0.49 -17.37 -7.82
CA ASP A 117 0.56 -17.47 -8.85
C ASP A 117 1.84 -16.66 -8.52
N GLY A 118 2.19 -16.59 -7.22
CA GLY A 118 3.35 -15.85 -6.74
C GLY A 118 3.16 -14.32 -6.70
N LEU A 119 1.96 -13.80 -6.94
CA LEU A 119 1.63 -12.37 -6.95
C LEU A 119 0.52 -12.04 -5.94
N ILE A 120 0.43 -10.76 -5.55
CA ILE A 120 -0.59 -10.26 -4.63
C ILE A 120 -1.94 -10.19 -5.37
N VAL A 121 -2.91 -11.05 -5.00
CA VAL A 121 -4.26 -11.05 -5.56
C VAL A 121 -5.27 -10.30 -4.67
N ARG A 122 -4.95 -10.10 -3.39
CA ARG A 122 -5.74 -9.26 -2.48
C ARG A 122 -4.81 -8.44 -1.60
N HIS A 123 -5.11 -7.15 -1.49
CA HIS A 123 -4.41 -6.22 -0.61
C HIS A 123 -5.46 -5.37 0.12
N HIS A 124 -5.51 -5.50 1.43
CA HIS A 124 -6.41 -4.71 2.26
C HIS A 124 -5.60 -3.90 3.27
N ASP A 125 -5.60 -2.58 3.11
CA ASP A 125 -5.00 -1.66 4.06
C ASP A 125 -6.05 -1.13 5.05
N SER A 126 -5.68 -1.08 6.31
CA SER A 126 -6.50 -0.52 7.38
C SER A 126 -5.72 0.52 8.17
N PHE A 127 -6.36 1.65 8.43
CA PHE A 127 -5.85 2.72 9.29
C PHE A 127 -7.00 3.50 9.92
N SER A 128 -6.70 4.28 10.96
CA SER A 128 -7.70 5.14 11.61
C SER A 128 -8.03 6.34 10.72
N PHE A 129 -9.17 6.26 10.01
CA PHE A 129 -9.63 7.37 9.17
C PHE A 129 -9.81 8.67 9.96
N TRP A 130 -10.28 8.60 11.20
CA TRP A 130 -10.41 9.78 12.06
C TRP A 130 -9.04 10.44 12.36
N ARG A 131 -8.03 9.64 12.74
CA ARG A 131 -6.68 10.16 12.97
C ARG A 131 -6.10 10.79 11.70
N TRP A 132 -6.26 10.13 10.57
CA TRP A 132 -5.86 10.67 9.28
C TRP A 132 -6.59 11.98 8.97
N ALA A 133 -7.92 12.02 9.09
CA ALA A 133 -8.73 13.19 8.81
C ALA A 133 -8.39 14.37 9.74
N SER A 134 -8.14 14.13 11.02
CA SER A 134 -7.76 15.18 11.99
C SER A 134 -6.41 15.81 11.63
N GLN A 135 -5.45 15.06 11.13
CA GLN A 135 -4.17 15.58 10.63
C GLN A 135 -4.36 16.30 9.29
N ALA A 136 -4.93 15.62 8.31
CA ALA A 136 -5.03 16.10 6.93
C ALA A 136 -5.98 17.32 6.79
N LEU A 137 -7.11 17.34 7.51
CA LEU A 137 -8.16 18.37 7.40
C LEU A 137 -8.22 19.31 8.60
N GLY A 138 -7.36 19.10 9.62
CA GLY A 138 -7.28 19.93 10.81
C GLY A 138 -8.57 19.91 11.65
N PRO A 139 -9.02 21.08 12.21
CA PRO A 139 -10.16 21.12 13.11
C PRO A 139 -11.44 20.50 12.54
N VAL A 140 -11.69 20.64 11.24
CA VAL A 140 -12.83 20.01 10.55
C VAL A 140 -12.72 18.48 10.60
N GLY A 141 -11.54 17.96 10.32
CA GLY A 141 -11.29 16.52 10.40
C GLY A 141 -11.36 15.98 11.84
N ALA A 142 -10.89 16.74 12.82
CA ALA A 142 -10.96 16.37 14.22
C ALA A 142 -12.42 16.32 14.72
N ALA A 143 -13.23 17.31 14.34
CA ALA A 143 -14.62 17.41 14.77
C ALA A 143 -15.56 16.45 14.02
N LEU A 144 -15.32 16.21 12.73
CA LEU A 144 -16.25 15.50 11.84
C LEU A 144 -15.69 14.21 11.26
N GLY A 145 -14.43 13.86 11.52
CA GLY A 145 -13.74 12.71 10.91
C GLY A 145 -14.34 11.34 11.28
N TRP A 146 -15.16 11.25 12.31
CA TRP A 146 -15.91 10.05 12.69
C TRP A 146 -17.26 9.93 11.98
N LEU A 147 -17.73 11.02 11.32
CA LEU A 147 -19.02 11.05 10.64
C LEU A 147 -18.97 10.42 9.25
N ALA A 148 -19.98 9.63 8.95
CA ALA A 148 -20.13 8.99 7.64
C ALA A 148 -20.14 9.97 6.44
N PRO A 149 -20.79 11.17 6.52
CA PRO A 149 -20.80 12.15 5.42
C PRO A 149 -19.39 12.63 5.03
N LEU A 150 -18.49 12.89 6.00
CA LEU A 150 -17.12 13.32 5.68
C LEU A 150 -16.35 12.19 5.00
N LYS A 151 -16.46 10.97 5.53
CA LYS A 151 -15.82 9.79 4.92
C LYS A 151 -16.32 9.55 3.50
N TRP A 152 -17.62 9.68 3.27
CA TRP A 152 -18.22 9.57 1.94
C TRP A 152 -17.67 10.64 0.98
N LYS A 153 -17.61 11.91 1.43
CA LYS A 153 -17.06 13.00 0.63
C LYS A 153 -15.60 12.76 0.25
N VAL A 154 -14.76 12.32 1.20
CA VAL A 154 -13.34 12.04 0.95
C VAL A 154 -13.20 10.90 -0.08
N ARG A 155 -13.99 9.84 0.06
CA ARG A 155 -14.01 8.70 -0.90
C ARG A 155 -14.41 9.16 -2.31
N LYS A 156 -15.45 9.96 -2.41
CA LYS A 156 -15.93 10.52 -3.69
C LYS A 156 -14.86 11.39 -4.35
N ASP A 157 -14.24 12.29 -3.60
CA ASP A 157 -13.17 13.16 -4.09
C ASP A 157 -11.95 12.34 -4.56
N ALA A 158 -11.61 11.28 -3.83
CA ALA A 158 -10.50 10.38 -4.18
C ALA A 158 -10.79 9.58 -5.45
N ALA A 159 -12.00 8.99 -5.57
CA ALA A 159 -12.43 8.26 -6.76
C ALA A 159 -12.44 9.16 -8.01
N THR A 160 -13.04 10.34 -7.93
CA THR A 160 -13.01 11.33 -9.02
C THR A 160 -11.59 11.75 -9.39
N GLY A 161 -10.71 11.86 -8.38
CA GLY A 161 -9.30 12.16 -8.60
C GLY A 161 -8.58 11.05 -9.37
N LEU A 162 -8.88 9.78 -9.05
CA LEU A 162 -8.33 8.62 -9.74
C LEU A 162 -8.85 8.51 -11.18
N GLU A 163 -10.16 8.70 -11.38
CA GLU A 163 -10.76 8.71 -12.72
C GLU A 163 -10.11 9.76 -13.64
N ARG A 164 -9.93 10.99 -13.15
CA ARG A 164 -9.25 12.06 -13.90
C ARG A 164 -7.80 11.72 -14.20
N PHE A 165 -7.08 11.15 -13.26
CA PHE A 165 -5.71 10.72 -13.46
C PHE A 165 -5.61 9.65 -14.56
N ARG A 166 -6.51 8.66 -14.52
CA ARG A 166 -6.59 7.59 -15.54
C ARG A 166 -6.97 8.13 -16.95
N ALA A 167 -7.87 9.12 -16.99
CA ALA A 167 -8.26 9.76 -18.25
C ALA A 167 -7.15 10.62 -18.89
N GLY A 168 -6.27 11.19 -18.06
CA GLY A 168 -5.11 11.98 -18.51
C GLY A 168 -3.83 11.17 -18.75
N ALA A 169 -3.77 9.91 -18.34
CA ALA A 169 -2.65 9.03 -18.61
C ALA A 169 -2.67 8.62 -20.11
N PRO A 170 -1.53 8.71 -20.83
CA PRO A 170 -1.46 8.18 -22.19
C PRO A 170 -1.81 6.69 -22.14
N ALA A 171 -2.67 6.25 -23.07
CA ALA A 171 -3.11 4.87 -23.15
C ALA A 171 -1.89 3.95 -23.21
N GLN A 172 -1.65 3.21 -22.14
CA GLN A 172 -0.65 2.16 -22.15
C GLN A 172 -1.13 1.12 -23.16
N THR A 173 -0.37 0.98 -24.25
CA THR A 173 -0.56 -0.04 -25.27
C THR A 173 -0.70 -1.38 -24.56
N ARG A 174 -1.91 -1.95 -24.57
CA ARG A 174 -2.13 -3.33 -24.13
C ARG A 174 -1.25 -4.21 -25.02
N ARG A 175 -0.14 -4.69 -24.48
CA ARG A 175 0.53 -5.82 -25.07
C ARG A 175 -0.38 -7.02 -24.85
N THR A 176 -1.11 -7.38 -25.87
CA THR A 176 -1.77 -8.69 -25.99
C THR A 176 -0.67 -9.74 -26.13
N PRO A 177 -0.79 -10.89 -25.47
CA PRO A 177 0.17 -11.99 -25.56
C PRO A 177 0.28 -12.57 -26.96
#